data_0ee84b416622205f23c22abd04d82dfc
#
_entry.id   0ee84b416622205f23c22abd04d82dfc
#
_cell.length_a   1.000
_cell.length_b   1.000
_cell.length_c   1.000
_cell.angle_alpha   90.00
_cell.angle_beta   90.00
_cell.angle_gamma   90.00
#
_symmetry.space_group_name_H-M   'P 1'
#
loop_
_entity.id
_entity.type
_entity.pdbx_description
1 polymer ?
#
loop_
_entity_poly.entity_id
_entity_poly.type
_entity_poly.pdbx_seq_one_letter_code
_entity_poly.pdbx_strand_id
1 'polypeptide(L)'
;MKLRLTARSAVAIAAAVAVAVTGAMFSPAQGATKQTIVMQEPSAMTSLNTLTSNGNLVTNDDIAYFQGFGFTYTSNEKKLVQNTKFGTYKVVKNTSKDFRVQYTINPGLIWNDGTPITADDLLLSHVIQSNAYSIKAGLGDPDSAKDLPAFDSGNYGGVYAAHIVGMPVMSADHMSLTLQYDVKIANWDYYAPGPFPVHTLEQLAAGKKALGTVAENKAATTKFTSDFTSMNTASLKAMGKIWSTAYDITTINSSTNPLLLVGNGDFKIESAVDNQSVTLVIDPKTNGTSGPKAENFTKMIFRFDVSDAAAPQALANKEIDLYQGQVTPDAVAQLKTIKGVNLIGGTAATYEQISLRTASAPGQTDVYAGPFKNPLVRKAFLLAYPREEILAKLIKPVVPAAQVLNSRFVMPDEGAAFTTMIAANGSNLFSAGTQAARTAQALRIMQQVYGSDVASKPIAINMDYKNSARRIDAFTIAQAGLAKAGFKLTGEPNPKWSSMLDLTKYDAAMFAWGAGLPVQKGDCGQIQSNVGNNHFGWNDPKVDSLCESLQGAAMSSATKNRVWVQTERQLMTNYWTLGLYQWPALTVVNSDLSGVKPSAVVPNLVWNFWEWHF
;
A
#
# COMPACT_ATOMS: atom_id res chain seq x y z
N MET A 1 -64.68 -20.60 -4.81
CA MET A 1 -64.27 -19.20 -5.01
C MET A 1 -62.83 -19.20 -5.52
N LYS A 2 -62.61 -18.97 -6.82
CA LYS A 2 -61.33 -19.09 -7.48
C LYS A 2 -60.60 -17.75 -7.38
N LEU A 3 -59.43 -17.70 -6.71
CA LEU A 3 -58.51 -16.56 -6.83
C LEU A 3 -57.45 -16.85 -7.91
N ARG A 4 -57.42 -15.95 -8.87
CA ARG A 4 -56.41 -15.93 -9.95
C ARG A 4 -55.15 -15.23 -9.42
N LEU A 5 -54.01 -15.89 -9.48
CA LEU A 5 -52.71 -15.24 -9.40
C LEU A 5 -52.36 -14.67 -10.77
N THR A 6 -52.14 -13.37 -10.83
CA THR A 6 -51.55 -12.70 -11.99
C THR A 6 -50.03 -12.55 -11.76
N ALA A 7 -49.25 -13.20 -12.60
CA ALA A 7 -47.80 -13.00 -12.67
C ALA A 7 -47.52 -11.60 -13.24
N ARG A 8 -46.75 -10.79 -12.51
CA ARG A 8 -46.15 -9.56 -13.05
C ARG A 8 -44.68 -9.86 -13.39
N SER A 9 -44.40 -9.90 -14.68
CA SER A 9 -43.07 -9.97 -15.24
C SER A 9 -42.34 -8.65 -14.98
N ALA A 10 -41.24 -8.68 -14.27
CA ALA A 10 -40.30 -7.57 -14.16
C ALA A 10 -39.43 -7.56 -15.43
N VAL A 11 -39.64 -6.60 -16.29
CA VAL A 11 -38.75 -6.31 -17.42
C VAL A 11 -37.61 -5.44 -16.89
N ALA A 12 -36.40 -6.00 -16.80
CA ALA A 12 -35.18 -5.24 -16.56
C ALA A 12 -34.82 -4.52 -17.87
N ILE A 13 -34.96 -3.20 -17.90
CA ILE A 13 -34.49 -2.36 -19.00
C ILE A 13 -33.00 -2.15 -18.79
N ALA A 14 -32.17 -2.87 -19.54
CA ALA A 14 -30.75 -2.55 -19.71
C ALA A 14 -30.65 -1.34 -20.64
N ALA A 15 -30.35 -0.16 -20.09
CA ALA A 15 -30.03 1.01 -20.90
C ALA A 15 -28.60 0.85 -21.44
N ALA A 16 -28.47 0.32 -22.65
CA ALA A 16 -27.25 0.39 -23.42
C ALA A 16 -27.09 1.82 -23.94
N VAL A 17 -26.18 2.59 -23.36
CA VAL A 17 -25.73 3.86 -23.95
C VAL A 17 -24.82 3.51 -25.13
N ALA A 18 -25.40 3.50 -26.33
CA ALA A 18 -24.63 3.42 -27.57
C ALA A 18 -23.94 4.78 -27.81
N VAL A 19 -22.65 4.84 -27.59
CA VAL A 19 -21.83 5.92 -28.14
C VAL A 19 -21.79 5.73 -29.64
N ALA A 20 -22.51 6.57 -30.38
CA ALA A 20 -22.47 6.61 -31.82
C ALA A 20 -21.08 7.07 -32.29
N VAL A 21 -20.22 6.13 -32.63
CA VAL A 21 -19.02 6.39 -33.43
C VAL A 21 -19.50 6.49 -34.88
N THR A 22 -19.61 7.71 -35.40
CA THR A 22 -19.81 7.96 -36.82
C THR A 22 -18.65 7.34 -37.60
N GLY A 23 -18.92 6.25 -38.30
CA GLY A 23 -17.96 5.59 -39.18
C GLY A 23 -17.58 6.48 -40.36
N ALA A 24 -16.42 7.11 -40.29
CA ALA A 24 -15.74 7.55 -41.50
C ALA A 24 -14.99 6.32 -42.04
N MET A 25 -15.37 5.85 -43.22
CA MET A 25 -14.62 4.87 -43.98
C MET A 25 -13.27 5.50 -44.37
N PHE A 26 -12.21 5.12 -43.66
CA PHE A 26 -10.86 5.41 -44.07
C PHE A 26 -10.27 4.19 -44.77
N SER A 27 -9.71 4.42 -45.96
CA SER A 27 -8.79 3.52 -46.67
C SER A 27 -7.68 3.03 -45.71
N PRO A 28 -7.08 1.85 -45.93
CA PRO A 28 -6.02 1.38 -45.04
C PRO A 28 -4.79 2.28 -45.18
N ALA A 29 -4.68 3.29 -44.34
CA ALA A 29 -3.45 3.98 -44.08
C ALA A 29 -2.54 3.03 -43.29
N GLN A 30 -1.29 2.92 -43.69
CA GLN A 30 -0.21 2.25 -42.97
C GLN A 30 -0.37 2.53 -41.44
N GLY A 31 -0.37 1.45 -40.65
CA GLY A 31 -0.78 1.44 -39.28
C GLY A 31 -0.25 2.59 -38.43
N ALA A 32 -1.17 3.46 -38.01
CA ALA A 32 -0.89 4.35 -36.91
C ALA A 32 -0.63 3.48 -35.66
N THR A 33 0.55 3.58 -35.08
CA THR A 33 0.92 2.89 -33.86
C THR A 33 -0.12 3.25 -32.78
N LYS A 34 -0.66 2.26 -32.08
CA LYS A 34 -1.61 2.49 -30.98
C LYS A 34 -0.93 3.36 -29.93
N GLN A 35 -1.55 4.48 -29.60
CA GLN A 35 -0.97 5.47 -28.66
C GLN A 35 -1.68 5.54 -27.31
N THR A 36 -2.69 4.69 -27.10
CA THR A 36 -3.44 4.61 -25.86
C THR A 36 -3.23 3.26 -25.23
N ILE A 37 -2.87 3.25 -23.95
CA ILE A 37 -2.79 2.06 -23.11
C ILE A 37 -3.96 2.08 -22.15
N VAL A 38 -4.66 0.95 -22.00
CA VAL A 38 -5.78 0.79 -21.08
C VAL A 38 -5.45 -0.27 -20.05
N MET A 39 -5.47 0.09 -18.78
CA MET A 39 -5.19 -0.78 -17.65
C MET A 39 -6.42 -0.93 -16.75
N GLN A 40 -6.71 -2.16 -16.35
CA GLN A 40 -7.70 -2.41 -15.29
C GLN A 40 -7.04 -2.21 -13.92
N GLU A 41 -7.75 -1.53 -13.03
CA GLU A 41 -7.40 -1.37 -11.63
C GLU A 41 -8.45 -2.00 -10.72
N PRO A 42 -8.04 -2.68 -9.63
CA PRO A 42 -8.97 -3.42 -8.76
C PRO A 42 -9.79 -2.53 -7.82
N SER A 43 -9.48 -1.25 -7.74
CA SER A 43 -10.14 -0.27 -6.87
C SER A 43 -10.28 1.06 -7.58
N ALA A 44 -11.34 1.80 -7.29
CA ALA A 44 -11.50 3.15 -7.80
C ALA A 44 -10.56 4.14 -7.10
N MET A 45 -10.21 5.23 -7.79
CA MET A 45 -9.50 6.36 -7.21
C MET A 45 -10.31 7.01 -6.10
N THR A 46 -9.68 7.36 -4.98
CA THR A 46 -10.30 8.04 -3.85
C THR A 46 -9.78 9.46 -3.61
N SER A 47 -8.53 9.72 -4.02
CA SER A 47 -7.86 11.00 -3.78
C SER A 47 -6.71 11.20 -4.78
N LEU A 48 -6.40 12.44 -5.08
CA LEU A 48 -5.16 12.84 -5.77
C LEU A 48 -3.97 13.01 -4.81
N ASN A 49 -4.21 13.04 -3.50
CA ASN A 49 -3.18 13.14 -2.48
C ASN A 49 -2.94 11.76 -1.84
N THR A 50 -1.93 11.05 -2.31
CA THR A 50 -1.62 9.67 -1.86
C THR A 50 -1.04 9.60 -0.45
N LEU A 51 -0.68 10.73 0.16
CA LEU A 51 -0.06 10.76 1.48
C LEU A 51 -1.07 10.84 2.63
N THR A 52 -2.34 11.14 2.35
CA THR A 52 -3.40 11.18 3.37
C THR A 52 -3.92 9.77 3.70
N SER A 53 -4.62 9.64 4.83
CA SER A 53 -5.25 8.37 5.22
C SER A 53 -6.28 7.88 4.19
N ASN A 54 -7.06 8.80 3.60
CA ASN A 54 -8.02 8.46 2.53
C ASN A 54 -7.34 8.17 1.20
N GLY A 55 -6.21 8.82 0.94
CA GLY A 55 -5.46 8.69 -0.30
C GLY A 55 -4.47 7.53 -0.35
N ASN A 56 -4.13 6.92 0.78
CA ASN A 56 -3.17 5.82 0.89
C ASN A 56 -3.73 4.51 0.27
N LEU A 57 -3.80 4.48 -1.05
CA LEU A 57 -4.33 3.38 -1.85
C LEU A 57 -3.44 3.17 -3.07
N VAL A 58 -3.12 1.92 -3.38
CA VAL A 58 -2.24 1.53 -4.52
C VAL A 58 -2.70 2.16 -5.84
N THR A 59 -4.00 2.14 -6.14
CA THR A 59 -4.56 2.76 -7.36
C THR A 59 -4.27 4.27 -7.43
N ASN A 60 -4.35 4.99 -6.30
CA ASN A 60 -4.00 6.40 -6.26
C ASN A 60 -2.50 6.62 -6.51
N ASP A 61 -1.64 5.77 -5.94
CA ASP A 61 -0.18 5.81 -6.16
C ASP A 61 0.15 5.54 -7.62
N ASP A 62 -0.48 4.55 -8.26
CA ASP A 62 -0.26 4.20 -9.66
C ASP A 62 -0.65 5.36 -10.59
N ILE A 63 -1.77 6.05 -10.32
CA ILE A 63 -2.18 7.25 -11.07
C ILE A 63 -1.22 8.42 -10.81
N ALA A 64 -0.87 8.70 -9.56
CA ALA A 64 0.00 9.80 -9.17
C ALA A 64 1.42 9.64 -9.73
N TYR A 65 1.88 8.41 -9.93
CA TYR A 65 3.21 8.12 -10.48
C TYR A 65 3.43 8.68 -11.90
N PHE A 66 2.38 8.82 -12.69
CA PHE A 66 2.44 9.49 -13.99
C PHE A 66 2.52 11.01 -13.88
N GLN A 67 2.06 11.58 -12.75
CA GLN A 67 1.91 13.02 -12.57
C GLN A 67 3.08 13.68 -11.83
N GLY A 68 3.99 12.89 -11.24
CA GLY A 68 5.05 13.46 -10.44
C GLY A 68 6.30 12.59 -10.32
N PHE A 69 7.45 13.26 -10.30
CA PHE A 69 8.74 12.68 -10.01
C PHE A 69 9.45 13.43 -8.89
N GLY A 70 10.24 12.70 -8.11
CA GLY A 70 11.11 13.22 -7.07
C GLY A 70 12.53 12.66 -7.20
N PHE A 71 13.28 12.66 -6.09
CA PHE A 71 14.70 12.24 -6.06
C PHE A 71 14.92 10.74 -6.33
N THR A 72 13.90 9.92 -6.11
CA THR A 72 14.03 8.46 -6.17
C THR A 72 12.78 7.80 -6.75
N TYR A 73 12.96 6.62 -7.28
CA TYR A 73 11.87 5.68 -7.57
C TYR A 73 12.33 4.24 -7.29
N THR A 74 11.40 3.30 -7.15
CA THR A 74 11.73 1.91 -6.85
C THR A 74 11.59 1.04 -8.10
N SER A 75 12.60 0.23 -8.41
CA SER A 75 12.59 -0.72 -9.53
C SER A 75 11.83 -2.01 -9.17
N ASN A 76 11.53 -2.84 -10.19
CA ASN A 76 10.95 -4.17 -9.99
C ASN A 76 11.88 -5.12 -9.21
N GLU A 77 13.17 -4.82 -9.11
CA GLU A 77 14.12 -5.55 -8.27
C GLU A 77 14.07 -5.10 -6.80
N LYS A 78 13.10 -4.27 -6.41
CA LYS A 78 12.95 -3.68 -5.07
C LYS A 78 14.14 -2.80 -4.67
N LYS A 79 14.84 -2.24 -5.65
CA LYS A 79 15.97 -1.33 -5.45
C LYS A 79 15.52 0.11 -5.58
N LEU A 80 15.97 0.93 -4.65
CA LEU A 80 15.86 2.38 -4.79
C LEU A 80 16.80 2.86 -5.89
N VAL A 81 16.25 3.61 -6.83
CA VAL A 81 16.98 4.21 -7.94
C VAL A 81 16.97 5.71 -7.75
N GLN A 82 18.15 6.34 -7.80
CA GLN A 82 18.25 7.79 -7.77
C GLN A 82 17.81 8.38 -9.12
N ASN A 83 16.86 9.31 -9.07
CA ASN A 83 16.43 10.06 -10.24
C ASN A 83 17.29 11.30 -10.45
N THR A 84 18.41 11.12 -11.16
CA THR A 84 19.37 12.19 -11.41
C THR A 84 18.85 13.30 -12.33
N LYS A 85 17.71 13.10 -13.01
CA LYS A 85 17.03 14.17 -13.76
C LYS A 85 16.32 15.15 -12.84
N PHE A 86 15.77 14.68 -11.71
CA PHE A 86 15.17 15.57 -10.73
C PHE A 86 16.22 16.28 -9.88
N GLY A 87 17.21 15.53 -9.40
CA GLY A 87 18.23 16.12 -8.53
C GLY A 87 19.18 15.10 -7.93
N THR A 88 19.92 15.56 -6.92
CA THR A 88 20.89 14.74 -6.20
C THR A 88 20.74 14.89 -4.71
N TYR A 89 21.22 13.91 -3.95
CA TYR A 89 21.30 14.01 -2.50
C TYR A 89 22.60 13.40 -1.98
N LYS A 90 23.10 13.95 -0.86
CA LYS A 90 24.35 13.48 -0.23
C LYS A 90 24.31 13.67 1.27
N VAL A 91 24.95 12.76 1.98
CA VAL A 91 25.21 12.91 3.41
C VAL A 91 26.29 13.96 3.61
N VAL A 92 25.99 15.05 4.29
CA VAL A 92 26.93 16.16 4.58
C VAL A 92 27.47 16.13 6.00
N LYS A 93 26.80 15.40 6.92
CA LYS A 93 27.29 15.11 8.25
C LYS A 93 26.88 13.70 8.68
N ASN A 94 27.80 12.93 9.22
CA ASN A 94 27.58 11.50 9.50
C ASN A 94 28.14 11.14 10.89
N THR A 95 27.45 11.58 11.95
CA THR A 95 27.73 11.17 13.33
C THR A 95 26.51 10.44 13.92
N SER A 96 26.70 9.73 15.03
CA SER A 96 25.60 8.99 15.68
C SER A 96 24.49 9.88 16.26
N LYS A 97 24.76 11.17 16.50
CA LYS A 97 23.84 12.12 17.14
C LYS A 97 23.55 13.37 16.28
N ASP A 98 24.16 13.47 15.11
CA ASP A 98 23.94 14.57 14.16
C ASP A 98 24.23 14.02 12.78
N PHE A 99 23.17 13.58 12.12
CA PHE A 99 23.19 13.06 10.76
C PHE A 99 22.46 14.05 9.86
N ARG A 100 23.11 14.48 8.76
CA ARG A 100 22.52 15.49 7.86
C ARG A 100 22.61 15.05 6.42
N VAL A 101 21.50 15.24 5.70
CA VAL A 101 21.39 14.95 4.28
C VAL A 101 21.01 16.23 3.55
N GLN A 102 21.77 16.57 2.52
CA GLN A 102 21.46 17.66 1.61
C GLN A 102 20.84 17.10 0.34
N TYR A 103 19.69 17.66 -0.04
CA TYR A 103 18.94 17.39 -1.26
C TYR A 103 19.07 18.61 -2.17
N THR A 104 19.44 18.42 -3.43
CA THR A 104 19.64 19.50 -4.41
C THR A 104 18.82 19.21 -5.64
N ILE A 105 17.93 20.14 -6.01
CA ILE A 105 17.09 20.07 -7.21
C ILE A 105 17.90 20.57 -8.41
N ASN A 106 17.75 19.94 -9.56
CA ASN A 106 18.39 20.42 -10.79
C ASN A 106 17.75 21.74 -11.25
N PRO A 107 18.54 22.66 -11.80
CA PRO A 107 18.01 23.93 -12.30
C PRO A 107 17.13 23.71 -13.54
N GLY A 108 16.13 24.59 -13.69
CA GLY A 108 15.26 24.62 -14.88
C GLY A 108 14.06 23.69 -14.84
N LEU A 109 13.84 22.93 -13.74
CA LEU A 109 12.63 22.14 -13.57
C LEU A 109 11.44 23.05 -13.29
N ILE A 110 10.28 22.68 -13.83
CA ILE A 110 9.04 23.44 -13.69
C ILE A 110 7.87 22.52 -13.36
N TRP A 111 6.89 23.06 -12.67
CA TRP A 111 5.54 22.52 -12.62
C TRP A 111 4.84 22.75 -13.98
N ASN A 112 3.80 21.99 -14.29
CA ASN A 112 3.10 22.11 -15.56
C ASN A 112 2.31 23.42 -15.75
N ASP A 113 2.15 24.22 -14.71
CA ASP A 113 1.65 25.59 -14.78
C ASP A 113 2.74 26.61 -15.16
N GLY A 114 4.00 26.16 -15.24
CA GLY A 114 5.17 26.96 -15.61
C GLY A 114 5.94 27.55 -14.43
N THR A 115 5.52 27.26 -13.19
CA THR A 115 6.22 27.72 -11.97
C THR A 115 7.52 26.91 -11.79
N PRO A 116 8.68 27.55 -11.52
CA PRO A 116 9.91 26.82 -11.20
C PRO A 116 9.76 25.94 -9.97
N ILE A 117 10.33 24.74 -10.01
CA ILE A 117 10.46 23.86 -8.86
C ILE A 117 11.70 24.28 -8.07
N THR A 118 11.54 24.52 -6.77
CA THR A 118 12.61 24.94 -5.88
C THR A 118 12.61 24.11 -4.59
N ALA A 119 13.62 24.28 -3.76
CA ALA A 119 13.70 23.59 -2.47
C ALA A 119 12.59 24.04 -1.48
N ASP A 120 11.90 25.15 -1.75
CA ASP A 120 10.70 25.55 -1.02
C ASP A 120 9.59 24.50 -1.14
N ASP A 121 9.47 23.85 -2.31
CA ASP A 121 8.51 22.77 -2.57
C ASP A 121 8.79 21.49 -1.78
N LEU A 122 9.98 21.36 -1.18
CA LEU A 122 10.34 20.25 -0.29
C LEU A 122 9.95 20.51 1.18
N LEU A 123 9.67 21.78 1.56
CA LEU A 123 9.39 22.14 2.95
C LEU A 123 8.09 21.52 3.46
N LEU A 124 7.10 21.28 2.58
CA LEU A 124 5.86 20.65 2.98
C LEU A 124 6.09 19.22 3.51
N SER A 125 7.03 18.50 2.91
CA SER A 125 7.45 17.18 3.44
C SER A 125 7.97 17.29 4.88
N HIS A 126 8.68 18.37 5.23
CA HIS A 126 9.12 18.58 6.61
C HIS A 126 7.96 18.91 7.56
N VAL A 127 6.99 19.71 7.11
CA VAL A 127 5.76 20.00 7.91
C VAL A 127 5.04 18.70 8.28
N ILE A 128 4.92 17.79 7.32
CA ILE A 128 4.16 16.55 7.46
C ILE A 128 4.95 15.47 8.21
N GLN A 129 6.28 15.42 8.02
CA GLN A 129 7.12 14.31 8.47
C GLN A 129 7.92 14.61 9.74
N SER A 130 7.91 15.84 10.27
CA SER A 130 8.63 16.19 11.50
C SER A 130 7.68 16.37 12.68
N ASN A 131 7.65 15.40 13.60
CA ASN A 131 6.87 15.49 14.83
C ASN A 131 7.27 16.73 15.64
N ALA A 132 8.57 17.00 15.76
CA ALA A 132 9.10 18.16 16.48
C ALA A 132 8.62 19.48 15.88
N TYR A 133 8.56 19.59 14.55
CA TYR A 133 8.04 20.78 13.88
C TYR A 133 6.52 20.92 14.10
N SER A 134 5.75 19.85 13.90
CA SER A 134 4.29 19.85 14.05
C SER A 134 3.87 20.30 15.45
N ILE A 135 4.46 19.72 16.49
CA ILE A 135 4.20 20.09 17.90
C ILE A 135 4.58 21.55 18.15
N LYS A 136 5.79 21.96 17.76
CA LYS A 136 6.29 23.32 18.02
C LYS A 136 5.49 24.41 17.30
N ALA A 137 5.02 24.12 16.09
CA ALA A 137 4.18 25.02 15.28
C ALA A 137 2.70 25.01 15.71
N GLY A 138 2.32 24.21 16.71
CA GLY A 138 0.94 24.09 17.18
C GLY A 138 0.01 23.43 16.16
N LEU A 139 0.54 22.52 15.34
CA LEU A 139 -0.19 21.80 14.29
C LEU A 139 -0.74 20.45 14.77
N GLY A 140 -0.58 20.12 16.03
CA GLY A 140 -0.95 18.85 16.65
C GLY A 140 0.27 17.97 16.92
N ASP A 141 0.04 16.92 17.70
CA ASP A 141 1.03 15.90 18.05
C ASP A 141 0.75 14.61 17.27
N PRO A 142 1.59 14.24 16.28
CA PRO A 142 1.38 13.04 15.46
C PRO A 142 1.34 11.73 16.25
N ASP A 143 1.91 11.69 17.46
CA ASP A 143 1.90 10.51 18.33
C ASP A 143 0.72 10.52 19.32
N SER A 144 -0.15 11.54 19.26
CA SER A 144 -1.30 11.71 20.17
C SER A 144 -2.62 11.36 19.48
N ALA A 145 -3.37 10.42 20.04
CA ALA A 145 -4.74 10.14 19.61
C ALA A 145 -5.74 11.27 19.94
N LYS A 146 -5.36 12.26 20.76
CA LYS A 146 -6.23 13.34 21.23
C LYS A 146 -5.96 14.69 20.57
N ASP A 147 -4.74 14.91 20.09
CA ASP A 147 -4.32 16.14 19.43
C ASP A 147 -3.89 15.82 17.99
N LEU A 148 -4.89 15.55 17.14
CA LEU A 148 -4.68 15.12 15.77
C LEU A 148 -3.92 16.17 14.96
N PRO A 149 -2.99 15.75 14.09
CA PRO A 149 -2.22 16.66 13.26
C PRO A 149 -3.10 17.40 12.24
N ALA A 150 -2.77 18.67 12.00
CA ALA A 150 -3.47 19.51 11.03
C ALA A 150 -3.31 19.03 9.58
N PHE A 151 -2.21 18.33 9.28
CA PHE A 151 -1.97 17.68 8.01
C PHE A 151 -2.16 16.17 8.19
N ASP A 152 -3.23 15.61 7.61
CA ASP A 152 -3.41 14.16 7.61
C ASP A 152 -2.29 13.49 6.81
N SER A 153 -1.72 12.42 7.38
CA SER A 153 -0.72 11.59 6.70
C SER A 153 -0.84 10.15 7.15
N GLY A 154 -0.93 9.23 6.21
CA GLY A 154 -0.93 7.79 6.47
C GLY A 154 0.37 7.25 7.10
N ASN A 155 1.44 8.06 7.11
CA ASN A 155 2.77 7.71 7.61
C ASN A 155 3.14 8.44 8.90
N TYR A 156 2.19 9.01 9.62
CA TYR A 156 2.45 9.66 10.90
C TYR A 156 2.99 8.68 11.94
N GLY A 157 3.85 9.19 12.84
CA GLY A 157 4.35 8.44 13.98
C GLY A 157 5.45 7.41 13.66
N GLY A 158 6.03 7.42 12.48
CA GLY A 158 7.17 6.57 12.16
C GLY A 158 8.46 7.04 12.82
N VAL A 159 9.39 6.12 13.05
CA VAL A 159 10.74 6.40 13.60
C VAL A 159 11.45 7.54 12.87
N TYR A 160 11.25 7.63 11.56
CA TYR A 160 11.78 8.72 10.76
C TYR A 160 11.27 10.08 11.23
N ALA A 161 9.96 10.22 11.44
CA ALA A 161 9.31 11.46 11.86
C ALA A 161 9.78 11.92 13.26
N ALA A 162 10.02 10.98 14.17
CA ALA A 162 10.51 11.26 15.52
C ALA A 162 11.95 11.78 15.54
N HIS A 163 12.75 11.43 14.53
CA HIS A 163 14.17 11.75 14.48
C HIS A 163 14.54 12.93 13.57
N ILE A 164 13.60 13.51 12.82
CA ILE A 164 13.81 14.77 12.12
C ILE A 164 13.79 15.91 13.14
N VAL A 165 14.92 16.59 13.31
CA VAL A 165 15.05 17.63 14.32
C VAL A 165 15.49 18.96 13.70
N GLY A 166 15.08 20.05 14.35
CA GLY A 166 15.42 21.40 13.95
C GLY A 166 14.72 21.89 12.69
N MET A 167 15.07 23.09 12.26
CA MET A 167 14.61 23.67 11.00
C MET A 167 15.52 23.21 9.88
N PRO A 168 14.99 22.85 8.72
CA PRO A 168 15.81 22.54 7.56
C PRO A 168 16.59 23.78 7.12
N VAL A 169 17.81 23.56 6.60
CA VAL A 169 18.68 24.65 6.11
C VAL A 169 18.54 24.74 4.60
N MET A 170 18.02 25.86 4.12
CA MET A 170 17.89 26.18 2.70
C MET A 170 19.11 26.92 2.19
N SER A 171 19.56 26.61 0.97
CA SER A 171 20.60 27.39 0.28
C SER A 171 20.07 28.75 -0.16
N ALA A 172 20.99 29.73 -0.35
CA ALA A 172 20.59 31.10 -0.73
C ALA A 172 19.92 31.22 -2.11
N ASP A 173 20.19 30.26 -3.00
CA ASP A 173 19.56 30.14 -4.32
C ASP A 173 18.25 29.34 -4.31
N HIS A 174 17.82 28.84 -3.14
CA HIS A 174 16.65 27.99 -2.97
C HIS A 174 16.67 26.70 -3.80
N MET A 175 17.84 26.19 -4.15
CA MET A 175 17.97 24.93 -4.93
C MET A 175 18.32 23.72 -4.05
N SER A 176 18.73 23.93 -2.79
CA SER A 176 19.09 22.84 -1.89
C SER A 176 18.43 22.97 -0.53
N LEU A 177 18.04 21.83 0.04
CA LEU A 177 17.50 21.71 1.39
C LEU A 177 18.34 20.69 2.17
N THR A 178 18.77 21.06 3.38
CA THR A 178 19.49 20.13 4.29
C THR A 178 18.60 19.79 5.46
N LEU A 179 18.28 18.49 5.61
CA LEU A 179 17.55 17.94 6.76
C LEU A 179 18.56 17.45 7.81
N GLN A 180 18.17 17.59 9.07
CA GLN A 180 18.94 17.13 10.22
C GLN A 180 18.19 16.07 11.01
N TYR A 181 18.91 15.03 11.43
CA TYR A 181 18.42 13.94 12.27
C TYR A 181 19.30 13.84 13.52
N ASP A 182 18.71 13.54 14.67
CA ASP A 182 19.41 13.36 15.94
C ASP A 182 20.08 11.98 16.10
N VAL A 183 19.79 11.07 15.15
CA VAL A 183 20.47 9.77 15.02
C VAL A 183 20.78 9.49 13.55
N LYS A 184 21.69 8.55 13.30
CA LYS A 184 21.90 8.04 11.94
C LYS A 184 20.75 7.09 11.56
N ILE A 185 19.81 7.56 10.74
CA ILE A 185 18.66 6.78 10.28
C ILE A 185 19.09 5.70 9.27
N ALA A 186 18.60 4.47 9.48
CA ALA A 186 18.69 3.42 8.47
C ALA A 186 17.72 3.73 7.29
N ASN A 187 18.14 3.39 6.08
CA ASN A 187 17.33 3.60 4.85
C ASN A 187 16.85 5.06 4.67
N TRP A 188 17.63 6.04 5.12
CA TRP A 188 17.32 7.46 5.05
C TRP A 188 17.01 7.94 3.63
N ASP A 189 17.55 7.30 2.60
CA ASP A 189 17.37 7.57 1.18
C ASP A 189 15.96 7.23 0.66
N TYR A 190 15.24 6.32 1.33
CA TYR A 190 13.82 6.08 1.05
C TYR A 190 12.91 7.22 1.53
N TYR A 191 13.40 8.04 2.46
CA TYR A 191 12.66 9.16 3.04
C TYR A 191 13.05 10.50 2.43
N ALA A 192 13.58 10.52 1.21
CA ALA A 192 13.86 11.74 0.50
C ALA A 192 12.59 12.61 0.41
N PRO A 193 12.66 13.92 0.70
CA PRO A 193 11.49 14.78 0.66
C PRO A 193 10.93 14.84 -0.76
N GLY A 194 9.64 14.55 -0.92
CA GLY A 194 8.94 14.69 -2.19
C GLY A 194 8.64 16.16 -2.49
N PRO A 195 8.73 16.62 -3.73
CA PRO A 195 8.28 17.95 -4.10
C PRO A 195 6.75 18.02 -4.09
N PHE A 196 6.22 19.14 -3.63
CA PHE A 196 4.81 19.46 -3.72
C PHE A 196 4.64 20.92 -4.16
N PRO A 197 3.69 21.24 -5.08
CA PRO A 197 3.51 22.61 -5.55
C PRO A 197 2.89 23.50 -4.46
N VAL A 198 3.71 23.96 -3.50
CA VAL A 198 3.24 24.69 -2.30
C VAL A 198 2.47 25.97 -2.64
N HIS A 199 2.75 26.58 -3.80
CA HIS A 199 2.00 27.73 -4.28
C HIS A 199 0.52 27.41 -4.55
N THR A 200 0.21 26.20 -5.01
CA THR A 200 -1.19 25.80 -5.24
C THR A 200 -1.93 25.59 -3.93
N LEU A 201 -1.27 25.01 -2.92
CA LEU A 201 -1.84 24.82 -1.60
C LEU A 201 -2.16 26.15 -0.92
N GLU A 202 -1.22 27.13 -1.00
CA GLU A 202 -1.41 28.49 -0.50
C GLU A 202 -2.57 29.20 -1.21
N GLN A 203 -2.64 29.07 -2.54
CA GLN A 203 -3.73 29.69 -3.33
C GLN A 203 -5.09 29.04 -3.05
N LEU A 204 -5.14 27.72 -2.89
CA LEU A 204 -6.36 27.00 -2.50
C LEU A 204 -6.83 27.43 -1.10
N ALA A 205 -5.92 27.58 -0.14
CA ALA A 205 -6.23 28.06 1.20
C ALA A 205 -6.75 29.51 1.17
N ALA A 206 -6.29 30.31 0.19
CA ALA A 206 -6.81 31.66 -0.09
C ALA A 206 -8.12 31.67 -0.90
N GLY A 207 -8.70 30.50 -1.22
CA GLY A 207 -9.97 30.36 -1.95
C GLY A 207 -9.88 30.61 -3.47
N LYS A 208 -8.68 30.57 -4.06
CA LYS A 208 -8.49 30.71 -5.51
C LYS A 208 -9.03 29.48 -6.27
N LYS A 209 -9.54 29.74 -7.48
CA LYS A 209 -10.17 28.72 -8.34
C LYS A 209 -9.58 28.65 -9.75
N ALA A 210 -8.47 29.31 -10.00
CA ALA A 210 -7.77 29.34 -11.28
C ALA A 210 -6.28 29.40 -11.06
N LEU A 211 -5.50 28.91 -12.03
CA LEU A 211 -4.05 29.05 -12.04
C LEU A 211 -3.65 30.53 -12.01
N GLY A 212 -2.66 30.84 -11.18
CA GLY A 212 -2.03 32.14 -11.15
C GLY A 212 -1.00 32.31 -12.27
N THR A 213 -0.54 33.54 -12.44
CA THR A 213 0.68 33.81 -13.22
C THR A 213 1.91 33.28 -12.47
N VAL A 214 3.03 33.08 -13.16
CA VAL A 214 4.30 32.66 -12.52
C VAL A 214 4.72 33.63 -11.41
N ALA A 215 4.43 34.92 -11.54
CA ALA A 215 4.72 35.93 -10.51
C ALA A 215 3.84 35.73 -9.25
N GLU A 216 2.55 35.49 -9.42
CA GLU A 216 1.62 35.20 -8.31
C GLU A 216 1.98 33.88 -7.63
N ASN A 217 2.36 32.86 -8.41
CA ASN A 217 2.78 31.56 -7.88
C ASN A 217 4.06 31.69 -7.05
N LYS A 218 5.06 32.45 -7.52
CA LYS A 218 6.29 32.76 -6.75
C LYS A 218 5.97 33.50 -5.46
N ALA A 219 5.04 34.47 -5.50
CA ALA A 219 4.61 35.17 -4.29
C ALA A 219 3.93 34.22 -3.29
N ALA A 220 3.11 33.28 -3.77
CA ALA A 220 2.49 32.26 -2.93
C ALA A 220 3.53 31.29 -2.33
N THR A 221 4.54 30.83 -3.10
CA THR A 221 5.68 30.06 -2.58
C THR A 221 6.41 30.83 -1.48
N THR A 222 6.75 32.12 -1.72
CA THR A 222 7.42 32.96 -0.73
C THR A 222 6.59 33.11 0.55
N LYS A 223 5.27 33.27 0.42
CA LYS A 223 4.36 33.34 1.56
C LYS A 223 4.38 32.03 2.36
N PHE A 224 4.27 30.88 1.69
CA PHE A 224 4.35 29.58 2.35
C PHE A 224 5.66 29.44 3.14
N THR A 225 6.79 29.78 2.52
CA THR A 225 8.12 29.69 3.16
C THR A 225 8.22 30.62 4.37
N SER A 226 7.63 31.81 4.29
CA SER A 226 7.53 32.74 5.43
C SER A 226 6.67 32.19 6.57
N ASP A 227 5.50 31.64 6.25
CA ASP A 227 4.59 31.02 7.22
C ASP A 227 5.21 29.77 7.87
N PHE A 228 5.93 28.96 7.09
CA PHE A 228 6.71 27.83 7.58
C PHE A 228 7.80 28.29 8.55
N THR A 229 8.61 29.29 8.18
CA THR A 229 9.74 29.75 8.98
C THR A 229 9.29 30.41 10.28
N SER A 230 8.22 31.23 10.22
CA SER A 230 7.63 31.88 11.38
C SER A 230 6.72 30.97 12.21
N MET A 231 6.45 29.75 11.75
CA MET A 231 5.48 28.83 12.35
C MET A 231 4.10 29.46 12.49
N ASN A 232 3.61 30.10 11.44
CA ASN A 232 2.30 30.74 11.42
C ASN A 232 1.19 29.67 11.52
N THR A 233 0.82 29.32 12.76
CA THR A 233 -0.13 28.25 13.06
C THR A 233 -1.46 28.41 12.32
N ALA A 234 -2.00 29.63 12.22
CA ALA A 234 -3.30 29.85 11.58
C ALA A 234 -3.26 29.58 10.08
N SER A 235 -2.23 30.06 9.38
CA SER A 235 -2.03 29.83 7.95
C SER A 235 -1.75 28.37 7.66
N LEU A 236 -0.84 27.74 8.42
CA LEU A 236 -0.49 26.34 8.26
C LEU A 236 -1.69 25.41 8.53
N LYS A 237 -2.53 25.69 9.54
CA LYS A 237 -3.77 24.92 9.77
C LYS A 237 -4.78 25.08 8.63
N ALA A 238 -4.90 26.26 8.04
CA ALA A 238 -5.76 26.46 6.86
C ALA A 238 -5.27 25.61 5.67
N MET A 239 -3.96 25.59 5.42
CA MET A 239 -3.35 24.74 4.41
C MET A 239 -3.49 23.25 4.73
N GLY A 240 -3.33 22.85 6.00
CA GLY A 240 -3.53 21.48 6.46
C GLY A 240 -4.94 20.95 6.18
N LYS A 241 -5.96 21.80 6.36
CA LYS A 241 -7.34 21.45 5.99
C LYS A 241 -7.49 21.20 4.49
N ILE A 242 -6.91 22.07 3.64
CA ILE A 242 -6.90 21.88 2.18
C ILE A 242 -6.16 20.60 1.80
N TRP A 243 -4.96 20.39 2.35
CA TRP A 243 -4.15 19.18 2.16
C TRP A 243 -4.93 17.90 2.45
N SER A 244 -5.68 17.90 3.55
CA SER A 244 -6.35 16.69 4.06
C SER A 244 -7.67 16.36 3.35
N THR A 245 -8.27 17.30 2.59
CA THR A 245 -9.63 17.09 2.07
C THR A 245 -9.88 17.58 0.64
N ALA A 246 -9.15 18.60 0.15
CA ALA A 246 -9.48 19.21 -1.14
C ALA A 246 -9.12 18.29 -2.35
N TYR A 247 -8.20 17.40 -2.14
CA TYR A 247 -7.73 16.44 -3.15
C TYR A 247 -8.57 15.16 -3.21
N ASP A 248 -9.55 15.00 -2.31
CA ASP A 248 -10.47 13.85 -2.27
C ASP A 248 -11.58 14.03 -3.32
N ILE A 249 -11.17 14.05 -4.59
CA ILE A 249 -12.06 14.19 -5.74
C ILE A 249 -11.95 12.95 -6.63
N THR A 250 -13.09 12.44 -7.06
CA THR A 250 -13.20 11.24 -7.89
C THR A 250 -13.77 11.53 -9.29
N THR A 251 -14.24 12.77 -9.49
CA THR A 251 -14.71 13.27 -10.79
C THR A 251 -13.87 14.48 -11.19
N ILE A 252 -13.27 14.43 -12.37
CA ILE A 252 -12.43 15.49 -12.92
C ILE A 252 -12.93 15.83 -14.33
N ASN A 253 -13.23 17.11 -14.53
CA ASN A 253 -13.73 17.64 -15.80
C ASN A 253 -13.35 19.14 -15.94
N SER A 254 -13.88 19.82 -16.92
CA SER A 254 -13.58 21.23 -17.19
C SER A 254 -13.98 22.21 -16.08
N SER A 255 -14.79 21.79 -15.10
CA SER A 255 -15.18 22.60 -13.94
C SER A 255 -14.28 22.36 -12.72
N THR A 256 -13.39 21.37 -12.76
CA THR A 256 -12.46 21.06 -11.66
C THR A 256 -11.47 22.21 -11.48
N ASN A 257 -11.22 22.58 -10.21
CA ASN A 257 -10.21 23.60 -9.92
C ASN A 257 -8.81 23.15 -10.39
N PRO A 258 -8.21 23.82 -11.37
CA PRO A 258 -6.95 23.38 -11.96
C PRO A 258 -5.76 23.42 -10.99
N LEU A 259 -5.86 24.14 -9.87
CA LEU A 259 -4.84 24.13 -8.83
C LEU A 259 -4.64 22.75 -8.18
N LEU A 260 -5.66 21.88 -8.23
CA LEU A 260 -5.57 20.50 -7.74
C LEU A 260 -4.85 19.54 -8.70
N LEU A 261 -4.58 19.97 -9.93
CA LEU A 261 -4.07 19.14 -11.02
C LEU A 261 -2.63 19.52 -11.43
N VAL A 262 -1.96 20.35 -10.65
CA VAL A 262 -0.58 20.77 -10.93
C VAL A 262 0.38 19.65 -10.56
N GLY A 263 1.21 19.24 -11.51
CA GLY A 263 2.21 18.19 -11.36
C GLY A 263 3.48 18.46 -12.16
N ASN A 264 4.50 17.61 -12.01
CA ASN A 264 5.77 17.70 -12.72
C ASN A 264 6.15 16.41 -13.49
N GLY A 265 5.21 15.46 -13.58
CA GLY A 265 5.40 14.20 -14.29
C GLY A 265 5.17 14.31 -15.81
N ASP A 266 5.30 13.18 -16.49
CA ASP A 266 5.13 13.09 -17.93
C ASP A 266 3.68 13.26 -18.39
N PHE A 267 2.74 13.00 -17.52
CA PHE A 267 1.30 13.04 -17.81
C PHE A 267 0.56 13.96 -16.85
N LYS A 268 -0.56 14.47 -17.34
CA LYS A 268 -1.59 15.15 -16.53
C LYS A 268 -2.92 14.44 -16.65
N ILE A 269 -3.77 14.56 -15.65
CA ILE A 269 -5.14 14.04 -15.72
C ILE A 269 -5.95 14.93 -16.68
N GLU A 270 -6.53 14.31 -17.70
CA GLU A 270 -7.49 14.92 -18.63
C GLU A 270 -8.91 14.87 -18.07
N SER A 271 -9.28 13.73 -17.49
CA SER A 271 -10.62 13.52 -16.92
C SER A 271 -10.65 12.34 -15.95
N ALA A 272 -11.61 12.36 -15.03
CA ALA A 272 -11.96 11.21 -14.21
C ALA A 272 -13.49 11.10 -14.10
N VAL A 273 -13.99 9.87 -14.15
CA VAL A 273 -15.40 9.52 -13.94
C VAL A 273 -15.48 8.60 -12.73
N ASP A 274 -16.22 9.03 -11.72
CA ASP A 274 -16.32 8.33 -10.43
C ASP A 274 -16.64 6.85 -10.61
N ASN A 275 -15.87 5.98 -9.94
CA ASN A 275 -15.97 4.52 -10.00
C ASN A 275 -15.87 3.89 -11.41
N GLN A 276 -15.45 4.63 -12.43
CA GLN A 276 -15.36 4.13 -13.81
C GLN A 276 -13.95 4.22 -14.37
N SER A 277 -13.35 5.42 -14.45
CA SER A 277 -12.06 5.58 -15.10
C SER A 277 -11.34 6.88 -14.76
N VAL A 278 -10.01 6.86 -14.94
CA VAL A 278 -9.18 8.06 -15.02
C VAL A 278 -8.42 8.04 -16.34
N THR A 279 -8.44 9.16 -17.04
CA THR A 279 -7.71 9.36 -18.30
C THR A 279 -6.59 10.36 -18.08
N LEU A 280 -5.36 9.93 -18.39
CA LEU A 280 -4.17 10.78 -18.39
C LEU A 280 -3.68 10.97 -19.82
N VAL A 281 -3.17 12.17 -20.11
CA VAL A 281 -2.55 12.51 -21.40
C VAL A 281 -1.17 13.10 -21.18
N ILE A 282 -0.27 12.90 -22.12
CA ILE A 282 1.07 13.49 -22.08
C ILE A 282 0.96 15.00 -21.84
N ASP A 283 1.79 15.50 -20.94
CA ASP A 283 1.97 16.94 -20.77
C ASP A 283 3.25 17.39 -21.51
N PRO A 284 3.12 18.12 -22.61
CA PRO A 284 4.28 18.51 -23.43
C PRO A 284 5.25 19.46 -22.69
N LYS A 285 4.82 20.09 -21.58
CA LYS A 285 5.66 20.99 -20.80
C LYS A 285 6.63 20.27 -19.87
N THR A 286 6.19 19.14 -19.30
CA THR A 286 6.93 18.42 -18.25
C THR A 286 7.44 17.05 -18.68
N ASN A 287 6.97 16.51 -19.79
CA ASN A 287 7.40 15.19 -20.28
C ASN A 287 8.93 15.07 -20.42
N GLY A 288 9.53 14.21 -19.60
CA GLY A 288 10.96 13.92 -19.57
C GLY A 288 11.83 14.99 -18.93
N THR A 289 11.25 16.01 -18.29
CA THR A 289 12.02 17.06 -17.60
C THR A 289 12.48 16.61 -16.21
N SER A 290 11.56 16.11 -15.40
CA SER A 290 11.79 15.73 -14.00
C SER A 290 12.08 14.25 -13.81
N GLY A 291 11.92 13.41 -14.83
CA GLY A 291 12.09 11.96 -14.77
C GLY A 291 12.38 11.32 -16.13
N PRO A 292 12.38 9.99 -16.22
CA PRO A 292 12.43 9.28 -17.49
C PRO A 292 11.29 9.75 -18.41
N LYS A 293 11.52 9.79 -19.72
CA LYS A 293 10.58 10.33 -20.69
C LYS A 293 9.71 9.24 -21.32
N ALA A 294 8.39 9.41 -21.27
CA ALA A 294 7.46 8.59 -22.05
C ALA A 294 7.48 9.04 -23.53
N GLU A 295 7.85 8.14 -24.44
CA GLU A 295 8.02 8.47 -25.87
C GLU A 295 7.05 7.72 -26.80
N ASN A 296 6.51 6.57 -26.35
CA ASN A 296 5.90 5.60 -27.24
C ASN A 296 4.36 5.56 -27.18
N PHE A 297 3.75 6.26 -26.22
CA PHE A 297 2.29 6.41 -26.12
C PHE A 297 1.96 7.78 -25.51
N THR A 298 0.75 8.27 -25.78
CA THR A 298 0.34 9.63 -25.40
C THR A 298 -0.85 9.67 -24.44
N LYS A 299 -1.48 8.51 -24.20
CA LYS A 299 -2.67 8.41 -23.37
C LYS A 299 -2.65 7.13 -22.53
N MET A 300 -2.96 7.26 -21.25
CA MET A 300 -3.17 6.17 -20.30
C MET A 300 -4.58 6.23 -19.75
N ILE A 301 -5.28 5.11 -19.71
CA ILE A 301 -6.63 5.00 -19.14
C ILE A 301 -6.62 3.92 -18.07
N PHE A 302 -6.94 4.29 -16.84
CA PHE A 302 -7.22 3.36 -15.76
C PHE A 302 -8.72 3.06 -15.73
N ARG A 303 -9.11 1.79 -15.76
CA ARG A 303 -10.49 1.31 -15.75
C ARG A 303 -10.80 0.63 -14.41
N PHE A 304 -11.79 1.14 -13.69
CA PHE A 304 -12.27 0.60 -12.41
C PHE A 304 -13.55 -0.21 -12.56
N ASP A 305 -14.25 -0.02 -13.66
CA ASP A 305 -15.52 -0.66 -13.98
C ASP A 305 -15.38 -2.08 -14.55
N VAL A 306 -14.17 -2.52 -14.80
CA VAL A 306 -13.85 -3.89 -15.23
C VAL A 306 -13.52 -4.75 -14.02
N SER A 307 -14.42 -5.62 -13.59
CA SER A 307 -14.18 -6.54 -12.48
C SER A 307 -13.17 -7.65 -12.83
N ASP A 308 -12.57 -8.30 -11.83
CA ASP A 308 -11.69 -9.47 -12.03
C ASP A 308 -12.38 -10.59 -12.84
N ALA A 309 -13.69 -10.76 -12.69
CA ALA A 309 -14.46 -11.75 -13.44
C ALA A 309 -14.68 -11.35 -14.92
N ALA A 310 -14.76 -10.05 -15.22
CA ALA A 310 -14.94 -9.53 -16.57
C ALA A 310 -13.60 -9.35 -17.33
N ALA A 311 -12.48 -9.25 -16.60
CA ALA A 311 -11.17 -8.96 -17.18
C ALA A 311 -10.74 -9.95 -18.30
N PRO A 312 -10.95 -11.28 -18.18
CA PRO A 312 -10.62 -12.20 -19.27
C PRO A 312 -11.33 -11.87 -20.58
N GLN A 313 -12.63 -11.51 -20.52
CA GLN A 313 -13.39 -11.14 -21.72
C GLN A 313 -12.93 -9.78 -22.27
N ALA A 314 -12.66 -8.80 -21.40
CA ALA A 314 -12.18 -7.49 -21.80
C ALA A 314 -10.80 -7.57 -22.49
N LEU A 315 -9.90 -8.44 -22.01
CA LEU A 315 -8.62 -8.75 -22.66
C LEU A 315 -8.82 -9.40 -24.03
N ALA A 316 -9.72 -10.41 -24.13
CA ALA A 316 -10.00 -11.07 -25.38
C ALA A 316 -10.59 -10.11 -26.43
N ASN A 317 -11.38 -9.14 -26.01
CA ASN A 317 -11.97 -8.09 -26.85
C ASN A 317 -10.99 -6.91 -27.11
N LYS A 318 -9.81 -6.89 -26.51
CA LYS A 318 -8.85 -5.77 -26.55
C LYS A 318 -9.41 -4.45 -25.98
N GLU A 319 -10.33 -4.53 -25.03
CA GLU A 319 -10.88 -3.39 -24.28
C GLU A 319 -9.91 -2.88 -23.21
N ILE A 320 -9.07 -3.78 -22.70
CA ILE A 320 -7.94 -3.48 -21.82
C ILE A 320 -6.65 -4.12 -22.36
N ASP A 321 -5.51 -3.50 -22.12
CA ASP A 321 -4.19 -3.98 -22.52
C ASP A 321 -3.44 -4.63 -21.36
N LEU A 322 -3.74 -4.21 -20.14
CA LEU A 322 -3.08 -4.61 -18.91
C LEU A 322 -4.10 -5.00 -17.85
N TYR A 323 -3.83 -6.11 -17.18
CA TYR A 323 -4.62 -6.59 -16.05
C TYR A 323 -3.70 -7.15 -14.95
N GLN A 324 -3.90 -6.70 -13.72
CA GLN A 324 -3.22 -7.20 -12.54
C GLN A 324 -4.21 -7.36 -11.39
N GLY A 325 -4.92 -8.48 -11.38
CA GLY A 325 -5.97 -8.76 -10.38
C GLY A 325 -5.63 -9.86 -9.39
N GLN A 326 -6.51 -10.05 -8.43
CA GLN A 326 -6.44 -11.16 -7.47
C GLN A 326 -7.03 -12.42 -8.09
N VAL A 327 -6.23 -13.12 -8.90
CA VAL A 327 -6.70 -14.27 -9.66
C VAL A 327 -6.95 -15.51 -8.78
N THR A 328 -7.99 -16.25 -9.14
CA THR A 328 -8.25 -17.61 -8.66
C THR A 328 -7.66 -18.64 -9.64
N PRO A 329 -7.48 -19.93 -9.24
CA PRO A 329 -7.06 -20.98 -10.17
C PRO A 329 -7.91 -21.08 -11.43
N ASP A 330 -9.23 -20.93 -11.32
CA ASP A 330 -10.16 -20.99 -12.45
C ASP A 330 -9.97 -19.81 -13.40
N ALA A 331 -9.78 -18.59 -12.86
CA ALA A 331 -9.47 -17.40 -13.67
C ALA A 331 -8.15 -17.58 -14.43
N VAL A 332 -7.12 -18.15 -13.79
CA VAL A 332 -5.84 -18.47 -14.47
C VAL A 332 -6.04 -19.46 -15.61
N ALA A 333 -6.84 -20.50 -15.39
CA ALA A 333 -7.16 -21.47 -16.43
C ALA A 333 -7.84 -20.81 -17.63
N GLN A 334 -8.79 -19.93 -17.39
CA GLN A 334 -9.49 -19.14 -18.43
C GLN A 334 -8.52 -18.20 -19.17
N LEU A 335 -7.70 -17.43 -18.44
CA LEU A 335 -6.73 -16.49 -19.03
C LEU A 335 -5.74 -17.21 -19.97
N LYS A 336 -5.31 -18.42 -19.63
CA LYS A 336 -4.44 -19.25 -20.49
C LYS A 336 -5.06 -19.63 -21.83
N THR A 337 -6.37 -19.55 -21.99
CA THR A 337 -7.06 -19.85 -23.29
C THR A 337 -7.11 -18.65 -24.22
N ILE A 338 -6.86 -17.44 -23.73
CA ILE A 338 -6.93 -16.20 -24.50
C ILE A 338 -5.70 -16.09 -25.42
N LYS A 339 -5.93 -15.93 -26.71
CA LYS A 339 -4.87 -15.66 -27.69
C LYS A 339 -4.50 -14.17 -27.67
N GLY A 340 -3.22 -13.86 -27.92
CA GLY A 340 -2.75 -12.47 -28.01
C GLY A 340 -2.55 -11.80 -26.65
N VAL A 341 -2.33 -12.59 -25.60
CA VAL A 341 -1.92 -12.08 -24.28
C VAL A 341 -0.72 -12.88 -23.74
N ASN A 342 0.12 -12.20 -22.99
CA ASN A 342 1.22 -12.78 -22.24
C ASN A 342 0.86 -12.82 -20.75
N LEU A 343 1.04 -13.97 -20.12
CA LEU A 343 0.82 -14.15 -18.68
C LEU A 343 2.18 -14.16 -17.97
N ILE A 344 2.39 -13.19 -17.06
CA ILE A 344 3.60 -13.04 -16.28
C ILE A 344 3.25 -13.33 -14.83
N GLY A 345 3.57 -14.53 -14.35
CA GLY A 345 3.36 -14.94 -12.97
C GLY A 345 4.49 -14.46 -12.06
N GLY A 346 4.15 -14.17 -10.80
CA GLY A 346 5.11 -13.75 -9.79
C GLY A 346 4.51 -13.76 -8.40
N THR A 347 5.19 -13.08 -7.49
CA THR A 347 4.74 -12.84 -6.12
C THR A 347 4.62 -11.34 -5.86
N ALA A 348 3.58 -10.93 -5.13
CA ALA A 348 3.45 -9.56 -4.65
C ALA A 348 4.34 -9.33 -3.42
N ALA A 349 4.61 -8.07 -3.10
CA ALA A 349 5.26 -7.69 -1.84
C ALA A 349 4.34 -7.83 -0.62
N THR A 350 3.14 -8.33 -0.81
CA THR A 350 2.13 -8.54 0.22
C THR A 350 2.11 -9.99 0.66
N TYR A 351 1.91 -10.22 1.94
CA TYR A 351 1.73 -11.57 2.49
C TYR A 351 0.44 -11.68 3.31
N GLU A 352 -0.12 -12.87 3.35
CA GLU A 352 -1.29 -13.22 4.16
C GLU A 352 -0.86 -13.83 5.47
N GLN A 353 -1.53 -13.45 6.57
CA GLN A 353 -1.35 -14.05 7.88
C GLN A 353 -2.69 -14.27 8.58
N ILE A 354 -2.68 -15.13 9.58
CA ILE A 354 -3.72 -15.22 10.59
C ILE A 354 -3.25 -14.49 11.85
N SER A 355 -4.08 -13.62 12.40
CA SER A 355 -3.82 -12.86 13.63
C SER A 355 -4.83 -13.26 14.70
N LEU A 356 -4.36 -13.50 15.93
CA LEU A 356 -5.18 -13.95 17.06
C LEU A 356 -5.30 -12.82 18.09
N ARG A 357 -6.50 -12.55 18.57
CA ARG A 357 -6.75 -11.52 19.56
C ARG A 357 -6.37 -12.01 20.97
N THR A 358 -5.62 -11.18 21.69
CA THR A 358 -5.24 -11.47 23.08
C THR A 358 -5.89 -10.52 24.07
N ALA A 359 -6.25 -9.32 23.62
CA ALA A 359 -6.93 -8.28 24.38
C ALA A 359 -7.69 -7.33 23.42
N SER A 360 -8.36 -6.31 23.95
CA SER A 360 -8.84 -5.18 23.16
C SER A 360 -7.67 -4.42 22.50
N ALA A 361 -7.95 -3.69 21.44
CA ALA A 361 -6.94 -2.87 20.76
C ALA A 361 -6.33 -1.82 21.72
N PRO A 362 -5.08 -1.40 21.53
CA PRO A 362 -4.44 -0.38 22.35
C PRO A 362 -5.29 0.90 22.47
N GLY A 363 -5.27 1.52 23.64
CA GLY A 363 -6.07 2.71 23.94
C GLY A 363 -7.53 2.44 24.31
N GLN A 364 -8.00 1.20 24.18
CA GLN A 364 -9.34 0.77 24.60
C GLN A 364 -9.30 0.06 25.96
N THR A 365 -10.42 0.11 26.71
CA THR A 365 -10.59 -0.75 27.89
C THR A 365 -10.62 -2.20 27.45
N ASP A 366 -9.81 -3.08 28.10
CA ASP A 366 -9.80 -4.50 27.76
C ASP A 366 -11.08 -5.19 28.22
N VAL A 367 -11.95 -5.49 27.27
CA VAL A 367 -13.20 -6.23 27.45
C VAL A 367 -13.19 -7.59 26.72
N TYR A 368 -12.08 -7.93 26.06
CA TYR A 368 -11.98 -9.22 25.38
C TYR A 368 -11.93 -10.37 26.39
N ALA A 369 -12.84 -11.32 26.25
CA ALA A 369 -12.95 -12.51 27.13
C ALA A 369 -12.88 -13.84 26.34
N GLY A 370 -12.42 -13.78 25.08
CA GLY A 370 -12.39 -14.94 24.17
C GLY A 370 -11.31 -15.97 24.49
N PRO A 371 -11.35 -17.13 23.82
CA PRO A 371 -10.52 -18.30 24.14
C PRO A 371 -9.02 -18.05 23.94
N PHE A 372 -8.64 -17.10 23.11
CA PHE A 372 -7.23 -16.77 22.83
C PHE A 372 -6.54 -15.95 23.93
N LYS A 373 -7.21 -15.61 25.03
CA LYS A 373 -6.48 -15.20 26.26
C LYS A 373 -5.54 -16.32 26.75
N ASN A 374 -5.92 -17.58 26.55
CA ASN A 374 -5.08 -18.72 26.92
C ASN A 374 -4.02 -19.01 25.83
N PRO A 375 -2.71 -18.92 26.13
CA PRO A 375 -1.64 -19.16 25.16
C PRO A 375 -1.61 -20.61 24.63
N LEU A 376 -2.05 -21.61 25.42
CA LEU A 376 -2.13 -22.99 24.94
C LEU A 376 -3.18 -23.15 23.85
N VAL A 377 -4.31 -22.44 23.96
CA VAL A 377 -5.37 -22.43 22.95
C VAL A 377 -4.88 -21.77 21.66
N ARG A 378 -4.14 -20.65 21.76
CA ARG A 378 -3.49 -20.02 20.61
C ARG A 378 -2.53 -20.98 19.93
N LYS A 379 -1.65 -21.63 20.72
CA LYS A 379 -0.71 -22.64 20.19
C LYS A 379 -1.44 -23.76 19.45
N ALA A 380 -2.48 -24.32 20.04
CA ALA A 380 -3.27 -25.38 19.43
C ALA A 380 -3.91 -24.94 18.11
N PHE A 381 -4.50 -23.73 18.09
CA PHE A 381 -5.11 -23.17 16.89
C PHE A 381 -4.09 -23.04 15.74
N LEU A 382 -2.92 -22.45 16.01
CA LEU A 382 -1.87 -22.26 14.99
C LEU A 382 -1.26 -23.60 14.50
N LEU A 383 -1.12 -24.62 15.38
CA LEU A 383 -0.67 -25.95 15.00
C LEU A 383 -1.66 -26.66 14.06
N ALA A 384 -2.97 -26.47 14.28
CA ALA A 384 -4.02 -27.11 13.51
C ALA A 384 -4.36 -26.35 12.21
N TYR A 385 -3.90 -25.10 12.04
CA TYR A 385 -4.25 -24.28 10.87
C TYR A 385 -3.66 -24.88 9.60
N PRO A 386 -4.47 -25.23 8.57
CA PRO A 386 -4.05 -26.07 7.44
C PRO A 386 -3.35 -25.26 6.33
N ARG A 387 -2.21 -24.62 6.66
CA ARG A 387 -1.48 -23.73 5.76
C ARG A 387 -1.02 -24.39 4.46
N GLU A 388 -0.51 -25.62 4.57
CA GLU A 388 -0.02 -26.36 3.41
C GLU A 388 -1.14 -26.72 2.43
N GLU A 389 -2.34 -27.02 2.95
CA GLU A 389 -3.51 -27.32 2.11
C GLU A 389 -4.02 -26.05 1.40
N ILE A 390 -4.09 -24.92 2.12
CA ILE A 390 -4.44 -23.61 1.55
C ILE A 390 -3.44 -23.26 0.44
N LEU A 391 -2.14 -23.37 0.72
CA LEU A 391 -1.08 -23.10 -0.26
C LEU A 391 -1.22 -23.99 -1.50
N ALA A 392 -1.43 -25.30 -1.31
CA ALA A 392 -1.50 -26.26 -2.41
C ALA A 392 -2.72 -26.04 -3.30
N LYS A 393 -3.87 -25.71 -2.71
CA LYS A 393 -5.13 -25.56 -3.44
C LYS A 393 -5.33 -24.18 -4.06
N LEU A 394 -4.88 -23.11 -3.39
CA LEU A 394 -5.24 -21.75 -3.78
C LEU A 394 -4.06 -20.96 -4.37
N ILE A 395 -2.82 -21.27 -4.00
CA ILE A 395 -1.66 -20.46 -4.36
C ILE A 395 -0.78 -21.12 -5.41
N LYS A 396 -0.42 -22.41 -5.21
CA LYS A 396 0.46 -23.14 -6.15
C LYS A 396 -0.10 -23.28 -7.58
N PRO A 397 -1.42 -23.34 -7.82
CA PRO A 397 -1.93 -23.30 -9.20
C PRO A 397 -1.59 -22.01 -9.95
N VAL A 398 -1.40 -20.89 -9.22
CA VAL A 398 -1.01 -19.58 -9.77
C VAL A 398 0.51 -19.41 -9.76
N VAL A 399 1.16 -19.75 -8.64
CA VAL A 399 2.61 -19.67 -8.44
C VAL A 399 3.13 -21.03 -7.98
N PRO A 400 3.55 -21.93 -8.90
CA PRO A 400 3.96 -23.30 -8.57
C PRO A 400 5.09 -23.39 -7.54
N ALA A 401 6.02 -22.42 -7.54
CA ALA A 401 7.15 -22.34 -6.62
C ALA A 401 6.79 -21.77 -5.24
N ALA A 402 5.53 -21.39 -4.99
CA ALA A 402 5.10 -20.81 -3.72
C ALA A 402 5.39 -21.72 -2.53
N GLN A 403 5.83 -21.11 -1.44
CA GLN A 403 6.15 -21.78 -0.18
C GLN A 403 5.29 -21.22 0.96
N VAL A 404 5.11 -22.01 2.02
CA VAL A 404 4.49 -21.52 3.25
C VAL A 404 5.33 -20.38 3.84
N LEU A 405 4.67 -19.32 4.23
CA LEU A 405 5.34 -18.14 4.81
C LEU A 405 5.72 -18.43 6.27
N ASN A 406 6.98 -18.75 6.48
CA ASN A 406 7.55 -19.05 7.79
C ASN A 406 8.41 -17.90 8.35
N SER A 407 8.39 -16.73 7.72
CA SER A 407 9.03 -15.50 8.22
C SER A 407 8.18 -14.28 7.88
N ARG A 408 8.23 -13.28 8.74
CA ARG A 408 7.59 -11.97 8.56
C ARG A 408 8.51 -10.98 7.87
N PHE A 409 9.82 -11.05 8.16
CA PHE A 409 10.79 -10.06 7.69
C PHE A 409 11.51 -10.46 6.40
N VAL A 410 11.51 -11.75 6.07
CA VAL A 410 12.16 -12.26 4.86
C VAL A 410 11.15 -13.12 4.10
N MET A 411 10.93 -12.79 2.83
CA MET A 411 9.92 -13.43 2.00
C MET A 411 10.47 -14.67 1.28
N PRO A 412 9.62 -15.65 0.89
CA PRO A 412 10.03 -16.83 0.15
C PRO A 412 10.79 -16.55 -1.15
N ASP A 413 10.44 -15.47 -1.87
CA ASP A 413 11.11 -15.06 -3.10
C ASP A 413 12.54 -14.51 -2.91
N GLU A 414 12.97 -14.32 -1.65
CA GLU A 414 14.35 -13.95 -1.30
C GLU A 414 15.32 -15.15 -1.18
N GLY A 415 14.88 -16.35 -1.49
CA GLY A 415 15.69 -17.54 -1.69
C GLY A 415 16.54 -17.95 -0.47
N ALA A 416 17.86 -17.83 -0.57
CA ALA A 416 18.80 -18.25 0.49
C ALA A 416 18.61 -17.46 1.80
N ALA A 417 18.25 -16.19 1.71
CA ALA A 417 17.97 -15.36 2.90
C ALA A 417 16.76 -15.89 3.66
N PHE A 418 15.69 -16.25 2.96
CA PHE A 418 14.52 -16.89 3.56
C PHE A 418 14.86 -18.22 4.23
N THR A 419 15.60 -19.10 3.55
CA THR A 419 16.02 -20.39 4.08
C THR A 419 16.84 -20.23 5.38
N THR A 420 17.77 -19.28 5.39
CA THR A 420 18.59 -18.97 6.58
C THR A 420 17.72 -18.44 7.74
N MET A 421 16.77 -17.56 7.45
CA MET A 421 15.87 -16.99 8.45
C MET A 421 15.02 -18.05 9.11
N ILE A 422 14.32 -18.89 8.34
CA ILE A 422 13.39 -19.89 8.86
C ILE A 422 14.08 -21.03 9.62
N ALA A 423 15.35 -21.29 9.34
CA ALA A 423 16.16 -22.23 10.13
C ALA A 423 16.44 -21.73 11.55
N ALA A 424 16.36 -20.39 11.78
CA ALA A 424 16.76 -19.76 13.02
C ALA A 424 15.62 -19.13 13.84
N ASN A 425 14.48 -18.77 13.21
CA ASN A 425 13.43 -17.95 13.81
C ASN A 425 12.38 -18.72 14.66
N GLY A 426 12.50 -20.05 14.78
CA GLY A 426 11.58 -20.88 15.56
C GLY A 426 10.28 -21.29 14.84
N SER A 427 10.10 -20.91 13.57
CA SER A 427 8.90 -21.24 12.78
C SER A 427 8.69 -22.75 12.54
N ASN A 428 9.75 -23.56 12.71
CA ASN A 428 9.68 -25.01 12.67
C ASN A 428 8.67 -25.59 13.68
N LEU A 429 8.34 -24.87 14.74
CA LEU A 429 7.25 -25.25 15.67
C LEU A 429 5.92 -25.51 14.95
N PHE A 430 5.64 -24.76 13.89
CA PHE A 430 4.38 -24.81 13.12
C PHE A 430 4.55 -25.41 11.72
N SER A 431 5.72 -25.92 11.37
CA SER A 431 5.99 -26.49 10.05
C SER A 431 6.68 -27.84 10.07
N ALA A 432 7.23 -28.26 11.23
CA ALA A 432 7.86 -29.57 11.35
C ALA A 432 6.83 -30.71 11.30
N GLY A 433 7.22 -31.82 10.66
CA GLY A 433 6.38 -33.01 10.53
C GLY A 433 5.20 -32.81 9.58
N THR A 434 4.18 -33.66 9.70
CA THR A 434 2.97 -33.58 8.89
C THR A 434 1.90 -32.70 9.54
N GLN A 435 1.00 -32.13 8.73
CA GLN A 435 -0.16 -31.38 9.25
C GLN A 435 -1.03 -32.26 10.17
N ALA A 436 -1.19 -33.55 9.84
CA ALA A 436 -1.94 -34.49 10.66
C ALA A 436 -1.33 -34.66 12.07
N ALA A 437 -0.01 -34.77 12.17
CA ALA A 437 0.70 -34.86 13.45
C ALA A 437 0.54 -33.58 14.28
N ARG A 438 0.64 -32.41 13.67
CA ARG A 438 0.43 -31.11 14.33
C ARG A 438 -1.02 -30.95 14.79
N THR A 439 -2.00 -31.36 13.98
CA THR A 439 -3.43 -31.34 14.33
C THR A 439 -3.72 -32.28 15.52
N ALA A 440 -3.13 -33.49 15.52
CA ALA A 440 -3.26 -34.40 16.67
C ALA A 440 -2.62 -33.84 17.94
N GLN A 441 -1.50 -33.12 17.83
CA GLN A 441 -0.91 -32.41 18.96
C GLN A 441 -1.82 -31.27 19.46
N ALA A 442 -2.43 -30.52 18.55
CA ALA A 442 -3.37 -29.47 18.88
C ALA A 442 -4.59 -30.02 19.64
N LEU A 443 -5.17 -31.13 19.18
CA LEU A 443 -6.28 -31.78 19.88
C LEU A 443 -5.90 -32.19 21.31
N ARG A 444 -4.70 -32.77 21.52
CA ARG A 444 -4.24 -33.09 22.88
C ARG A 444 -4.13 -31.87 23.77
N ILE A 445 -3.64 -30.76 23.25
CA ILE A 445 -3.60 -29.49 23.99
C ILE A 445 -5.02 -29.02 24.34
N MET A 446 -5.95 -29.07 23.40
CA MET A 446 -7.34 -28.69 23.62
C MET A 446 -8.03 -29.58 24.63
N GLN A 447 -7.77 -30.90 24.62
CA GLN A 447 -8.24 -31.84 25.62
C GLN A 447 -7.68 -31.55 27.02
N GLN A 448 -6.41 -31.14 27.09
CA GLN A 448 -5.80 -30.71 28.36
C GLN A 448 -6.47 -29.47 28.95
N VAL A 449 -6.88 -28.51 28.09
CA VAL A 449 -7.46 -27.23 28.55
C VAL A 449 -8.96 -27.33 28.81
N TYR A 450 -9.71 -28.06 27.98
CA TYR A 450 -11.17 -28.06 27.98
C TYR A 450 -11.80 -29.43 28.31
N GLY A 451 -11.02 -30.47 28.46
CA GLY A 451 -11.49 -31.83 28.71
C GLY A 451 -11.53 -32.72 27.47
N SER A 452 -11.67 -34.03 27.72
CA SER A 452 -11.60 -35.07 26.67
C SER A 452 -12.71 -34.98 25.61
N ASP A 453 -13.82 -34.33 25.93
CA ASP A 453 -15.00 -34.20 25.08
C ASP A 453 -14.96 -32.97 24.15
N VAL A 454 -13.87 -32.20 24.13
CA VAL A 454 -13.72 -31.00 23.29
C VAL A 454 -13.88 -31.29 21.78
N ALA A 455 -13.63 -32.51 21.34
CA ALA A 455 -13.86 -32.91 19.95
C ALA A 455 -15.37 -32.95 19.60
N SER A 456 -16.22 -33.30 20.54
CA SER A 456 -17.69 -33.32 20.39
C SER A 456 -18.37 -32.02 20.83
N LYS A 457 -17.68 -31.22 21.66
CA LYS A 457 -18.11 -29.88 22.13
C LYS A 457 -17.06 -28.84 21.74
N PRO A 458 -16.90 -28.55 20.45
CA PRO A 458 -15.78 -27.71 19.97
C PRO A 458 -15.92 -26.28 20.44
N ILE A 459 -14.74 -25.65 20.67
CA ILE A 459 -14.64 -24.25 21.07
C ILE A 459 -14.87 -23.35 19.87
N ALA A 460 -15.85 -22.45 19.98
CA ALA A 460 -16.15 -21.49 18.92
C ALA A 460 -15.06 -20.44 18.82
N ILE A 461 -14.63 -20.15 17.58
CA ILE A 461 -13.73 -19.06 17.20
C ILE A 461 -14.41 -18.24 16.13
N ASN A 462 -14.63 -16.97 16.40
CA ASN A 462 -15.22 -16.04 15.43
C ASN A 462 -14.10 -15.30 14.67
N MET A 463 -14.06 -15.46 13.34
CA MET A 463 -13.02 -14.89 12.49
C MET A 463 -13.57 -13.81 11.56
N ASP A 464 -12.90 -12.67 11.51
CA ASP A 464 -13.13 -11.62 10.51
C ASP A 464 -12.26 -11.83 9.26
N TYR A 465 -12.83 -11.64 8.08
CA TYR A 465 -12.09 -11.71 6.82
C TYR A 465 -12.79 -10.95 5.69
N LYS A 466 -12.00 -10.41 4.77
CA LYS A 466 -12.50 -9.68 3.59
C LYS A 466 -13.37 -10.58 2.72
N ASN A 467 -14.45 -10.02 2.19
CA ASN A 467 -15.24 -10.65 1.14
C ASN A 467 -14.43 -10.71 -0.18
N SER A 468 -13.69 -11.79 -0.35
CA SER A 468 -12.94 -12.11 -1.57
C SER A 468 -12.88 -13.62 -1.76
N ALA A 469 -12.96 -14.10 -2.98
CA ALA A 469 -13.02 -15.53 -3.31
C ALA A 469 -11.91 -16.32 -2.61
N ARG A 470 -10.65 -15.88 -2.73
CA ARG A 470 -9.50 -16.56 -2.11
C ARG A 470 -9.62 -16.69 -0.59
N ARG A 471 -10.12 -15.65 0.13
CA ARG A 471 -10.28 -15.72 1.59
C ARG A 471 -11.47 -16.57 1.99
N ILE A 472 -12.55 -16.58 1.21
CA ILE A 472 -13.71 -17.48 1.41
C ILE A 472 -13.27 -18.94 1.29
N ASP A 473 -12.52 -19.28 0.26
CA ASP A 473 -12.00 -20.64 0.07
C ASP A 473 -11.00 -21.03 1.17
N ALA A 474 -10.09 -20.12 1.54
CA ALA A 474 -9.14 -20.32 2.64
C ALA A 474 -9.86 -20.53 3.98
N PHE A 475 -10.92 -19.79 4.25
CA PHE A 475 -11.76 -19.94 5.44
C PHE A 475 -12.41 -21.33 5.47
N THR A 476 -12.98 -21.78 4.35
CA THR A 476 -13.63 -23.10 4.23
C THR A 476 -12.63 -24.24 4.50
N ILE A 477 -11.42 -24.14 3.95
CA ILE A 477 -10.35 -25.11 4.20
C ILE A 477 -9.93 -25.07 5.68
N ALA A 478 -9.78 -23.87 6.25
CA ALA A 478 -9.41 -23.69 7.66
C ALA A 478 -10.48 -24.26 8.59
N GLN A 479 -11.77 -24.04 8.30
CA GLN A 479 -12.89 -24.57 9.06
C GLN A 479 -12.84 -26.10 9.16
N ALA A 480 -12.63 -26.79 8.02
CA ALA A 480 -12.53 -28.23 7.98
C ALA A 480 -11.29 -28.78 8.70
N GLY A 481 -10.16 -28.06 8.61
CA GLY A 481 -8.91 -28.44 9.28
C GLY A 481 -8.98 -28.29 10.80
N LEU A 482 -9.46 -27.16 11.26
CA LEU A 482 -9.56 -26.79 12.68
C LEU A 482 -10.59 -27.62 13.45
N ALA A 483 -11.66 -28.06 12.79
CA ALA A 483 -12.65 -28.95 13.38
C ALA A 483 -12.02 -30.25 13.93
N LYS A 484 -11.00 -30.78 13.28
CA LYS A 484 -10.26 -31.98 13.71
C LYS A 484 -9.46 -31.79 15.01
N ALA A 485 -9.26 -30.54 15.43
CA ALA A 485 -8.56 -30.19 16.66
C ALA A 485 -9.50 -29.64 17.76
N GLY A 486 -10.83 -29.78 17.61
CA GLY A 486 -11.80 -29.34 18.60
C GLY A 486 -12.13 -27.84 18.53
N PHE A 487 -11.95 -27.20 17.38
CA PHE A 487 -12.40 -25.82 17.14
C PHE A 487 -13.61 -25.78 16.21
N LYS A 488 -14.54 -24.88 16.47
CA LYS A 488 -15.65 -24.51 15.59
C LYS A 488 -15.39 -23.13 15.03
N LEU A 489 -14.78 -23.05 13.84
CA LEU A 489 -14.54 -21.76 13.20
C LEU A 489 -15.85 -21.22 12.63
N THR A 490 -16.17 -19.95 12.97
CA THR A 490 -17.34 -19.20 12.50
C THR A 490 -16.88 -17.87 11.94
N GLY A 491 -17.66 -17.28 11.05
CA GLY A 491 -17.38 -15.99 10.41
C GLY A 491 -18.09 -15.90 9.08
N GLU A 492 -18.34 -14.67 8.63
CA GLU A 492 -18.96 -14.37 7.33
C GLU A 492 -18.05 -13.43 6.52
N PRO A 493 -18.05 -13.56 5.18
CA PRO A 493 -17.31 -12.64 4.32
C PRO A 493 -17.76 -11.19 4.56
N ASN A 494 -16.83 -10.32 4.94
CA ASN A 494 -17.14 -8.98 5.39
C ASN A 494 -16.56 -7.91 4.44
N PRO A 495 -17.39 -7.14 3.72
CA PRO A 495 -16.89 -6.06 2.86
C PRO A 495 -16.24 -4.91 3.65
N LYS A 496 -16.60 -4.74 4.94
CA LYS A 496 -16.07 -3.72 5.86
C LYS A 496 -15.04 -4.28 6.84
N TRP A 497 -14.43 -5.42 6.53
CA TRP A 497 -13.55 -6.17 7.43
C TRP A 497 -12.46 -5.31 8.09
N SER A 498 -11.84 -4.38 7.35
CA SER A 498 -10.74 -3.54 7.86
C SER A 498 -11.17 -2.59 8.98
N SER A 499 -12.38 -2.06 8.91
CA SER A 499 -12.94 -1.19 9.96
C SER A 499 -13.49 -1.96 11.16
N MET A 500 -13.49 -3.30 11.09
CA MET A 500 -14.01 -4.17 12.15
C MET A 500 -12.90 -4.85 12.99
N LEU A 501 -11.64 -4.64 12.62
CA LEU A 501 -10.50 -5.33 13.23
C LEU A 501 -10.36 -5.10 14.74
N ASP A 502 -10.77 -3.94 15.25
CA ASP A 502 -10.70 -3.61 16.67
C ASP A 502 -11.83 -4.20 17.49
N LEU A 503 -12.87 -4.75 16.85
CA LEU A 503 -14.04 -5.27 17.56
C LEU A 503 -13.74 -6.60 18.27
N THR A 504 -13.93 -6.63 19.56
CA THR A 504 -13.66 -7.78 20.45
C THR A 504 -14.59 -8.98 20.24
N LYS A 505 -15.63 -8.84 19.42
CA LYS A 505 -16.45 -9.96 18.98
C LYS A 505 -15.72 -10.93 18.04
N TYR A 506 -14.61 -10.50 17.43
CA TYR A 506 -13.77 -11.34 16.58
C TYR A 506 -12.53 -11.81 17.35
N ASP A 507 -12.35 -13.12 17.43
CA ASP A 507 -11.20 -13.76 18.07
C ASP A 507 -9.97 -13.78 17.17
N ALA A 508 -10.18 -13.85 15.87
CA ALA A 508 -9.11 -13.91 14.85
C ALA A 508 -9.48 -13.11 13.60
N ALA A 509 -8.46 -12.79 12.80
CA ALA A 509 -8.68 -12.25 11.45
C ALA A 509 -7.66 -12.81 10.46
N MET A 510 -8.10 -13.01 9.19
CA MET A 510 -7.17 -13.12 8.07
C MET A 510 -6.79 -11.71 7.60
N PHE A 511 -5.50 -11.40 7.68
CA PHE A 511 -4.99 -10.06 7.41
C PHE A 511 -3.77 -10.11 6.48
N ALA A 512 -3.57 -9.06 5.71
CA ALA A 512 -2.44 -8.98 4.78
C ALA A 512 -1.63 -7.70 4.99
N TRP A 513 -0.31 -7.80 4.87
CA TRP A 513 0.62 -6.70 5.05
C TRP A 513 1.65 -6.64 3.93
N GLY A 514 2.10 -5.42 3.60
CA GLY A 514 3.23 -5.20 2.72
C GLY A 514 4.56 -5.55 3.40
N ALA A 515 5.49 -6.16 2.66
CA ALA A 515 6.83 -6.53 3.15
C ALA A 515 7.90 -6.41 2.06
N GLY A 516 7.60 -5.69 0.99
CA GLY A 516 8.44 -5.72 -0.21
C GLY A 516 9.65 -4.81 -0.17
N LEU A 517 9.54 -3.65 0.44
CA LEU A 517 10.62 -2.67 0.45
C LEU A 517 11.56 -2.89 1.64
N PRO A 518 12.88 -2.60 1.48
CA PRO A 518 13.83 -2.65 2.61
C PRO A 518 13.41 -1.79 3.81
N VAL A 519 12.72 -0.66 3.57
CA VAL A 519 12.17 0.23 4.60
C VAL A 519 11.03 -0.42 5.38
N GLN A 520 10.24 -1.28 4.73
CA GLN A 520 9.14 -2.03 5.36
C GLN A 520 9.63 -3.27 6.13
N LYS A 521 10.85 -3.74 5.82
CA LYS A 521 11.47 -4.85 6.53
C LYS A 521 11.91 -4.41 7.92
N GLY A 522 11.31 -5.01 8.93
CA GLY A 522 11.53 -4.62 10.33
C GLY A 522 10.53 -3.59 10.83
N ASP A 523 9.53 -3.25 10.02
CA ASP A 523 8.40 -2.47 10.49
C ASP A 523 7.67 -3.23 11.60
N CYS A 524 7.64 -2.61 12.76
CA CYS A 524 7.02 -3.11 13.97
C CYS A 524 5.65 -2.50 14.25
N GLY A 525 5.16 -1.63 13.39
CA GLY A 525 3.91 -0.90 13.56
C GLY A 525 2.65 -1.75 13.77
N GLN A 526 2.80 -3.08 13.70
CA GLN A 526 1.70 -4.04 13.91
C GLN A 526 1.90 -4.90 15.15
N ILE A 527 3.11 -4.99 15.69
CA ILE A 527 3.47 -5.97 16.74
C ILE A 527 3.91 -5.33 18.05
N GLN A 528 4.22 -4.04 18.05
CA GLN A 528 4.48 -3.29 19.29
C GLN A 528 3.19 -3.07 20.09
N SER A 529 3.33 -2.92 21.41
CA SER A 529 2.20 -2.92 22.35
C SER A 529 1.25 -1.74 22.16
N ASN A 530 1.76 -0.55 21.82
CA ASN A 530 0.98 0.70 21.82
C ASN A 530 0.90 1.38 20.44
N VAL A 531 0.88 0.60 19.36
CA VAL A 531 0.79 1.12 17.99
C VAL A 531 -0.60 0.93 17.40
N GLY A 532 -1.03 1.86 16.56
CA GLY A 532 -2.39 1.88 15.99
C GLY A 532 -2.75 0.65 15.14
N ASN A 533 -1.76 0.01 14.50
CA ASN A 533 -2.01 -1.21 13.72
C ASN A 533 -2.00 -2.51 14.54
N ASN A 534 -1.83 -2.45 15.86
CA ASN A 534 -1.98 -3.59 16.76
C ASN A 534 -3.45 -3.78 17.12
N HIS A 535 -4.26 -4.22 16.17
CA HIS A 535 -5.70 -4.42 16.33
C HIS A 535 -6.08 -5.54 17.31
N PHE A 536 -5.12 -6.38 17.71
CA PHE A 536 -5.38 -7.64 18.43
C PHE A 536 -4.97 -7.62 19.89
N GLY A 537 -4.52 -6.45 20.39
CA GLY A 537 -4.14 -6.25 21.79
C GLY A 537 -2.89 -7.01 22.21
N TRP A 538 -1.94 -7.18 21.31
CA TRP A 538 -0.65 -7.81 21.61
C TRP A 538 0.19 -6.91 22.52
N ASN A 539 0.78 -7.51 23.55
CA ASN A 539 1.59 -6.77 24.53
C ASN A 539 2.75 -7.66 25.00
N ASP A 540 3.98 -7.27 24.69
CA ASP A 540 5.19 -7.93 25.16
C ASP A 540 6.35 -6.94 25.15
N PRO A 541 6.85 -6.52 26.33
CA PRO A 541 7.98 -5.57 26.45
C PRO A 541 9.24 -6.03 25.73
N LYS A 542 9.45 -7.34 25.55
CA LYS A 542 10.60 -7.87 24.80
C LYS A 542 10.45 -7.65 23.30
N VAL A 543 9.24 -7.80 22.76
CA VAL A 543 8.94 -7.44 21.35
C VAL A 543 9.16 -5.94 21.17
N ASP A 544 8.65 -5.11 22.09
CA ASP A 544 8.80 -3.65 22.03
C ASP A 544 10.27 -3.24 21.99
N SER A 545 11.10 -3.76 22.90
CA SER A 545 12.55 -3.46 22.95
C SER A 545 13.30 -3.92 21.70
N LEU A 546 12.93 -5.08 21.12
CA LEU A 546 13.51 -5.56 19.87
C LEU A 546 13.12 -4.64 18.69
N CYS A 547 11.88 -4.21 18.66
CA CYS A 547 11.36 -3.29 17.66
C CYS A 547 12.01 -1.90 17.76
N GLU A 548 12.16 -1.35 18.95
CA GLU A 548 12.91 -0.11 19.18
C GLU A 548 14.33 -0.21 18.64
N SER A 549 14.99 -1.37 18.84
CA SER A 549 16.31 -1.63 18.29
C SER A 549 16.34 -1.62 16.76
N LEU A 550 15.29 -2.11 16.10
CA LEU A 550 15.17 -2.14 14.63
C LEU A 550 14.87 -0.76 14.03
N GLN A 551 14.14 0.05 14.75
CA GLN A 551 13.67 1.36 14.34
C GLN A 551 14.68 2.47 14.65
N GLY A 552 15.62 2.23 15.56
CA GLY A 552 16.63 3.20 15.99
C GLY A 552 17.74 3.45 14.95
N ALA A 553 18.94 3.68 15.45
CA ALA A 553 20.10 3.97 14.60
C ALA A 553 20.41 2.86 13.60
N ALA A 554 20.98 3.25 12.46
CA ALA A 554 21.44 2.30 11.45
C ALA A 554 22.43 1.27 12.06
N MET A 555 22.15 0.01 11.84
CA MET A 555 22.93 -1.11 12.32
C MET A 555 23.50 -1.93 11.15
N SER A 556 24.54 -2.74 11.43
CA SER A 556 25.06 -3.66 10.44
C SER A 556 24.02 -4.71 10.04
N SER A 557 24.08 -5.19 8.79
CA SER A 557 23.19 -6.25 8.30
C SER A 557 23.20 -7.49 9.20
N ALA A 558 24.36 -7.87 9.74
CA ALA A 558 24.48 -9.00 10.65
C ALA A 558 23.72 -8.76 11.97
N THR A 559 23.81 -7.55 12.54
CA THR A 559 23.06 -7.18 13.75
C THR A 559 21.57 -7.13 13.47
N LYS A 560 21.17 -6.51 12.36
CA LYS A 560 19.76 -6.43 11.92
C LYS A 560 19.15 -7.82 11.77
N ASN A 561 19.82 -8.73 11.08
CA ASN A 561 19.34 -10.10 10.91
C ASN A 561 19.21 -10.84 12.25
N ARG A 562 20.13 -10.63 13.17
CA ARG A 562 20.04 -11.21 14.52
C ARG A 562 18.82 -10.70 15.27
N VAL A 563 18.55 -9.40 15.23
CA VAL A 563 17.38 -8.80 15.89
C VAL A 563 16.10 -9.31 15.23
N TRP A 564 16.03 -9.41 13.90
CA TRP A 564 14.89 -10.02 13.19
C TRP A 564 14.61 -11.46 13.66
N VAL A 565 15.65 -12.30 13.73
CA VAL A 565 15.53 -13.67 14.25
C VAL A 565 14.98 -13.69 15.68
N GLN A 566 15.47 -12.81 16.54
CA GLN A 566 15.02 -12.72 17.94
C GLN A 566 13.56 -12.26 18.03
N THR A 567 13.17 -11.27 17.23
CA THR A 567 11.79 -10.77 17.17
C THR A 567 10.84 -11.88 16.71
N GLU A 568 11.16 -12.57 15.61
CA GLU A 568 10.30 -13.65 15.11
C GLU A 568 10.21 -14.82 16.09
N ARG A 569 11.30 -15.19 16.78
CA ARG A 569 11.27 -16.19 17.86
C ARG A 569 10.31 -15.80 18.98
N GLN A 570 10.32 -14.51 19.36
CA GLN A 570 9.41 -14.03 20.40
C GLN A 570 7.95 -14.09 19.94
N LEU A 571 7.66 -13.70 18.68
CA LEU A 571 6.32 -13.85 18.09
C LEU A 571 5.86 -15.30 18.05
N MET A 572 6.75 -16.24 17.68
CA MET A 572 6.45 -17.68 17.71
C MET A 572 6.18 -18.20 19.13
N THR A 573 6.87 -17.63 20.15
CA THR A 573 6.64 -17.97 21.56
C THR A 573 5.33 -17.44 22.10
N ASN A 574 4.91 -16.26 21.64
CA ASN A 574 3.66 -15.62 22.08
C ASN A 574 2.42 -16.21 21.40
N TYR A 575 2.60 -16.93 20.29
CA TYR A 575 1.49 -17.52 19.51
C TYR A 575 0.47 -16.47 19.05
N TRP A 576 0.91 -15.32 18.58
CA TRP A 576 0.03 -14.21 18.20
C TRP A 576 -0.45 -14.31 16.76
N THR A 577 0.44 -14.73 15.88
CA THR A 577 0.23 -14.69 14.44
C THR A 577 0.99 -15.81 13.74
N LEU A 578 0.55 -16.15 12.55
CA LEU A 578 1.20 -17.12 11.69
C LEU A 578 1.07 -16.71 10.24
N GLY A 579 2.18 -16.59 9.54
CA GLY A 579 2.20 -16.35 8.10
C GLY A 579 1.60 -17.52 7.33
N LEU A 580 0.81 -17.24 6.31
CA LEU A 580 0.17 -18.24 5.48
C LEU A 580 0.93 -18.41 4.17
N TYR A 581 1.01 -17.37 3.36
CA TYR A 581 1.68 -17.36 2.06
C TYR A 581 2.00 -15.91 1.63
N GLN A 582 2.99 -15.76 0.78
CA GLN A 582 3.19 -14.54 0.00
C GLN A 582 2.14 -14.49 -1.12
N TRP A 583 1.53 -13.34 -1.35
CA TRP A 583 0.46 -13.23 -2.32
C TRP A 583 0.94 -13.59 -3.72
N PRO A 584 0.16 -14.39 -4.46
CA PRO A 584 0.40 -14.56 -5.88
C PRO A 584 0.10 -13.26 -6.61
N ALA A 585 0.92 -12.92 -7.58
CA ALA A 585 0.69 -11.87 -8.55
C ALA A 585 0.64 -12.48 -9.95
N LEU A 586 -0.35 -12.11 -10.72
CA LEU A 586 -0.42 -12.43 -12.15
C LEU A 586 -0.67 -11.14 -12.91
N THR A 587 0.24 -10.81 -13.78
CA THR A 587 0.09 -9.74 -14.75
C THR A 587 -0.24 -10.34 -16.10
N VAL A 588 -1.29 -9.84 -16.74
CA VAL A 588 -1.66 -10.21 -18.11
C VAL A 588 -1.48 -8.97 -18.98
N VAL A 589 -0.72 -9.13 -20.03
CA VAL A 589 -0.31 -8.06 -20.95
C VAL A 589 -0.77 -8.42 -22.35
N ASN A 590 -1.42 -7.50 -23.05
CA ASN A 590 -1.65 -7.63 -24.50
C ASN A 590 -0.31 -7.91 -25.20
N SER A 591 -0.23 -8.95 -26.03
CA SER A 591 1.03 -9.36 -26.68
C SER A 591 1.63 -8.32 -27.60
N ASP A 592 0.81 -7.35 -28.06
CA ASP A 592 1.26 -6.24 -28.90
C ASP A 592 1.97 -5.15 -28.06
N LEU A 593 1.80 -5.15 -26.72
CA LEU A 593 2.43 -4.22 -25.79
C LEU A 593 3.71 -4.83 -25.20
N SER A 594 4.83 -4.18 -25.43
CA SER A 594 6.17 -4.57 -24.97
C SER A 594 6.70 -3.62 -23.89
N GLY A 595 7.80 -4.01 -23.21
CA GLY A 595 8.48 -3.18 -22.21
C GLY A 595 7.88 -3.27 -20.80
N VAL A 596 6.77 -3.95 -20.61
CA VAL A 596 6.11 -4.10 -19.31
C VAL A 596 6.90 -5.05 -18.41
N LYS A 597 7.32 -4.57 -17.24
CA LYS A 597 8.07 -5.33 -16.23
C LYS A 597 7.32 -5.28 -14.91
N PRO A 598 6.54 -6.31 -14.54
CA PRO A 598 5.83 -6.30 -13.27
C PRO A 598 6.74 -6.07 -12.08
N SER A 599 6.28 -5.27 -11.13
CA SER A 599 6.93 -5.05 -9.84
C SER A 599 6.06 -5.58 -8.71
N ALA A 600 6.71 -6.16 -7.71
CA ALA A 600 6.03 -6.61 -6.50
C ALA A 600 5.72 -5.44 -5.54
N VAL A 601 6.33 -4.28 -5.74
CA VAL A 601 6.20 -3.10 -4.87
C VAL A 601 5.57 -1.94 -5.61
N VAL A 602 4.85 -1.08 -4.88
CA VAL A 602 4.25 0.15 -5.42
C VAL A 602 5.34 1.03 -6.06
N PRO A 603 5.10 1.62 -7.23
CA PRO A 603 3.87 1.66 -8.02
C PRO A 603 3.67 0.44 -8.96
N ASN A 604 3.84 -0.75 -8.45
CA ASN A 604 3.53 -2.04 -9.07
C ASN A 604 3.90 -2.11 -10.57
N LEU A 605 2.88 -2.28 -11.42
CA LEU A 605 3.06 -2.47 -12.84
C LEU A 605 3.58 -1.22 -13.55
N VAL A 606 3.19 -0.03 -13.10
CA VAL A 606 3.46 1.24 -13.81
C VAL A 606 4.86 1.82 -13.58
N TRP A 607 5.69 1.21 -12.73
CA TRP A 607 7.00 1.74 -12.31
C TRP A 607 7.95 2.09 -13.45
N ASN A 608 7.80 1.44 -14.63
CA ASN A 608 8.63 1.66 -15.81
C ASN A 608 7.81 2.03 -17.07
N PHE A 609 6.69 2.71 -16.90
CA PHE A 609 5.76 3.05 -17.99
C PHE A 609 6.45 3.72 -19.20
N TRP A 610 7.54 4.44 -19.00
CA TRP A 610 8.31 5.09 -20.06
C TRP A 610 9.00 4.11 -21.01
N GLU A 611 9.13 2.84 -20.66
CA GLU A 611 9.68 1.78 -21.52
C GLU A 611 8.58 1.08 -22.36
N TRP A 612 7.31 1.34 -22.09
CA TRP A 612 6.20 0.64 -22.74
C TRP A 612 6.00 1.13 -24.17
N HIS A 613 5.75 0.19 -25.11
CA HIS A 613 5.53 0.47 -26.53
C HIS A 613 4.74 -0.64 -27.21
N PHE A 614 3.96 -0.25 -28.26
CA PHE A 614 3.28 -1.18 -29.15
C PHE A 614 4.13 -1.54 -30.36
#